data_bac0b2a638f87c82385171d646d2bb4b
#
_entry.id   bac0b2a638f87c82385171d646d2bb4b
#
_cell.length_a   1.000
_cell.length_b   1.000
_cell.length_c   1.000
_cell.angle_alpha   90.00
_cell.angle_beta   90.00
_cell.angle_gamma   90.00
#
_symmetry.space_group_name_H-M   'P 1'
#
loop_
_entity.id
_entity.type
_entity.pdbx_description
1 polymer ?
#
loop_
_entity_poly.entity_id
_entity_poly.type
_entity_poly.pdbx_seq_one_letter_code
_entity_poly.pdbx_strand_id
1 'polypeptide(L)'
;IRRQRQMCIRDRGYAYAHRIRERAAYDWDAELSIYLAQGTHGHGVGTTVLACLIDLLELQGLRHLYSCVTLPNEKSIRMQRRLGFADAGVWHDSGWKFDGWHDVAWLEKHIGSGKPQPVTPFPALDEKNIQECLQKYMDKLNQVEE
;
A
#
# COMPACT_ATOMS: atom_id res chain seq x y z
N ILE A 1 18.55 -4.04 -6.98
CA ILE A 1 17.69 -5.13 -6.51
C ILE A 1 16.44 -4.51 -5.91
N ARG A 2 15.33 -4.65 -6.58
CA ARG A 2 14.03 -4.20 -6.10
C ARG A 2 13.61 -5.10 -4.94
N ARG A 3 13.68 -4.62 -3.72
CA ARG A 3 13.12 -5.34 -2.58
C ARG A 3 11.62 -5.08 -2.53
N GLN A 4 10.85 -5.94 -3.18
CA GLN A 4 9.40 -5.97 -3.04
C GLN A 4 9.03 -6.59 -1.70
N ARG A 5 8.03 -6.00 -1.03
CA ARG A 5 7.44 -6.56 0.17
C ARG A 5 6.03 -6.93 -0.14
N GLN A 6 5.72 -8.17 0.10
CA GLN A 6 4.46 -8.78 -0.29
C GLN A 6 3.75 -9.33 0.94
N MET A 7 2.46 -9.01 1.04
CA MET A 7 1.54 -9.68 1.95
C MET A 7 0.57 -10.52 1.15
N CYS A 8 0.49 -11.81 1.48
CA CYS A 8 -0.43 -12.76 0.85
C CYS A 8 -1.52 -13.17 1.83
N ILE A 9 -2.77 -13.22 1.36
CA ILE A 9 -3.91 -13.74 2.09
C ILE A 9 -4.48 -14.90 1.31
N ARG A 10 -4.21 -16.15 1.76
CA ARG A 10 -4.82 -17.40 1.29
C ARG A 10 -5.16 -17.40 -0.21
N ASP A 11 -4.21 -17.05 -1.07
CA ASP A 11 -4.37 -16.96 -2.54
C ASP A 11 -5.50 -16.01 -3.03
N ARG A 12 -6.04 -15.15 -2.16
CA ARG A 12 -7.11 -14.19 -2.51
C ARG A 12 -6.60 -12.82 -2.91
N GLY A 13 -5.33 -12.56 -2.69
CA GLY A 13 -4.71 -11.29 -3.05
C GLY A 13 -3.41 -11.02 -2.32
N TYR A 14 -2.80 -9.92 -2.68
CA TYR A 14 -1.56 -9.45 -2.05
C TYR A 14 -1.41 -7.95 -2.20
N ALA A 15 -0.65 -7.35 -1.29
CA ALA A 15 -0.19 -5.98 -1.40
C ALA A 15 1.33 -5.95 -1.25
N TYR A 16 1.95 -4.99 -1.89
CA TYR A 16 3.39 -4.78 -1.78
C TYR A 16 3.76 -3.31 -1.90
N ALA A 17 4.95 -2.99 -1.43
CA ALA A 17 5.55 -1.67 -1.61
C ALA A 17 6.89 -1.81 -2.32
N HIS A 18 7.21 -0.84 -3.16
CA HIS A 18 8.50 -0.75 -3.78
C HIS A 18 9.03 0.68 -3.73
N ARG A 19 10.34 0.79 -3.86
CA ARG A 19 11.01 2.07 -3.89
C ARG A 19 10.62 2.83 -5.15
N ILE A 20 10.23 4.09 -5.00
CA ILE A 20 9.73 4.89 -6.13
C ILE A 20 10.87 5.50 -6.96
N ARG A 21 11.98 5.85 -6.31
CA ARG A 21 13.16 6.45 -6.94
C ARG A 21 14.45 5.93 -6.30
N GLU A 22 15.53 5.89 -7.08
CA GLU A 22 16.82 5.34 -6.61
C GLU A 22 17.69 6.35 -5.86
N ARG A 23 17.50 7.65 -6.06
CA ARG A 23 18.29 8.68 -5.39
C ARG A 23 18.04 8.68 -3.89
N ALA A 24 19.09 8.87 -3.09
CA ALA A 24 19.05 8.86 -1.63
C ALA A 24 18.07 9.88 -1.01
N ALA A 25 17.80 10.98 -1.69
CA ALA A 25 16.79 11.96 -1.25
C ALA A 25 15.39 11.37 -1.10
N TYR A 26 15.10 10.25 -1.77
CA TYR A 26 13.80 9.58 -1.81
C TYR A 26 13.79 8.24 -1.09
N ASP A 27 14.75 8.00 -0.18
CA ASP A 27 14.86 6.73 0.55
C ASP A 27 13.65 6.45 1.45
N TRP A 28 12.91 7.48 1.83
CA TRP A 28 11.73 7.39 2.69
C TRP A 28 10.41 7.29 1.93
N ASP A 29 10.47 7.19 0.61
CA ASP A 29 9.31 7.15 -0.26
C ASP A 29 9.07 5.73 -0.78
N ALA A 30 7.80 5.33 -0.82
CA ALA A 30 7.42 4.04 -1.41
C ALA A 30 6.11 4.16 -2.18
N GLU A 31 5.99 3.41 -3.25
CA GLU A 31 4.73 3.20 -3.97
C GLU A 31 4.10 1.90 -3.52
N LEU A 32 2.81 1.94 -3.21
CA LEU A 32 2.01 0.79 -2.81
C LEU A 32 1.20 0.25 -3.99
N SER A 33 1.07 -1.06 -4.03
CA SER A 33 0.18 -1.73 -4.96
C SER A 33 -0.59 -2.84 -4.23
N ILE A 34 -1.83 -3.05 -4.65
CA ILE A 34 -2.70 -4.10 -4.13
C ILE A 34 -3.41 -4.81 -5.28
N TYR A 35 -3.46 -6.13 -5.19
CA TYR A 35 -4.21 -6.99 -6.12
C TYR A 35 -5.10 -7.94 -5.33
N LEU A 36 -6.38 -7.95 -5.65
CA LEU A 36 -7.37 -8.84 -5.05
C LEU A 36 -7.96 -9.75 -6.12
N ALA A 37 -8.12 -11.04 -5.78
CA ALA A 37 -8.81 -11.99 -6.63
C ALA A 37 -10.29 -11.59 -6.79
N GLN A 38 -10.90 -11.99 -7.90
CA GLN A 38 -12.33 -11.78 -8.11
C GLN A 38 -13.13 -12.45 -6.99
N GLY A 39 -14.19 -11.78 -6.52
CA GLY A 39 -15.04 -12.27 -5.44
C GLY A 39 -14.60 -11.89 -4.03
N THR A 40 -13.40 -11.35 -3.85
CA THR A 40 -12.93 -10.84 -2.54
C THR A 40 -13.22 -9.36 -2.33
N HIS A 41 -13.72 -8.68 -3.36
CA HIS A 41 -14.08 -7.27 -3.28
C HIS A 41 -15.33 -7.04 -2.42
N GLY A 42 -15.36 -5.92 -1.71
CA GLY A 42 -16.55 -5.50 -0.93
C GLY A 42 -16.61 -6.04 0.50
N HIS A 43 -15.66 -6.87 0.93
CA HIS A 43 -15.61 -7.44 2.28
C HIS A 43 -14.57 -6.79 3.22
N GLY A 44 -14.03 -5.64 2.86
CA GLY A 44 -13.02 -4.94 3.67
C GLY A 44 -11.63 -5.58 3.67
N VAL A 45 -11.42 -6.65 2.92
CA VAL A 45 -10.14 -7.37 2.85
C VAL A 45 -9.03 -6.45 2.32
N GLY A 46 -9.29 -5.77 1.21
CA GLY A 46 -8.32 -4.86 0.60
C GLY A 46 -7.91 -3.72 1.54
N THR A 47 -8.86 -3.13 2.22
CA THR A 47 -8.61 -2.06 3.21
C THR A 47 -7.74 -2.58 4.35
N THR A 48 -8.05 -3.76 4.87
CA THR A 48 -7.31 -4.36 5.99
C THR A 48 -5.88 -4.72 5.60
N VAL A 49 -5.68 -5.32 4.43
CA VAL A 49 -4.34 -5.69 3.93
C VAL A 49 -3.50 -4.46 3.69
N LEU A 50 -4.06 -3.45 3.05
CA LEU A 50 -3.32 -2.21 2.76
C LEU A 50 -2.99 -1.45 4.05
N ALA A 51 -3.92 -1.39 5.02
CA ALA A 51 -3.67 -0.79 6.33
C ALA A 51 -2.53 -1.51 7.08
N CYS A 52 -2.50 -2.84 7.03
CA CYS A 52 -1.41 -3.62 7.63
C CYS A 52 -0.06 -3.32 6.96
N LEU A 53 -0.03 -3.25 5.63
CA LEU A 53 1.19 -2.87 4.90
C LEU A 53 1.68 -1.48 5.30
N ILE A 54 0.77 -0.50 5.42
CA ILE A 54 1.10 0.87 5.83
C ILE A 54 1.75 0.87 7.23
N ASP A 55 1.18 0.15 8.19
CA ASP A 55 1.74 0.06 9.54
C ASP A 55 3.13 -0.60 9.55
N LEU A 56 3.34 -1.63 8.75
CA LEU A 56 4.67 -2.25 8.60
C LEU A 56 5.70 -1.30 7.98
N LEU A 57 5.29 -0.50 7.01
CA LEU A 57 6.16 0.50 6.39
C LEU A 57 6.51 1.63 7.36
N GLU A 58 5.57 2.01 8.23
CA GLU A 58 5.85 2.97 9.30
C GLU A 58 6.88 2.43 10.30
N LEU A 59 6.78 1.16 10.68
CA LEU A 59 7.78 0.49 11.52
C LEU A 59 9.19 0.53 10.92
N GLN A 60 9.29 0.51 9.60
CA GLN A 60 10.57 0.63 8.90
C GLN A 60 11.14 2.05 8.88
N GLY A 61 10.32 3.05 9.17
CA GLY A 61 10.70 4.46 9.11
C GLY A 61 10.42 5.14 7.78
N LEU A 62 9.60 4.56 6.90
CA LEU A 62 9.12 5.25 5.71
C LEU A 62 8.22 6.43 6.09
N ARG A 63 8.15 7.42 5.23
CA ARG A 63 7.48 8.70 5.50
C ARG A 63 6.42 9.08 4.47
N HIS A 64 6.64 8.75 3.22
CA HIS A 64 5.77 9.16 2.14
C HIS A 64 5.36 7.93 1.34
N LEU A 65 4.05 7.71 1.27
CA LEU A 65 3.47 6.60 0.54
C LEU A 65 2.69 7.14 -0.65
N TYR A 66 2.88 6.52 -1.79
CA TYR A 66 2.21 6.88 -3.03
C TYR A 66 1.44 5.68 -3.57
N SER A 67 0.37 5.96 -4.25
CA SER A 67 -0.42 4.96 -4.96
C SER A 67 -0.85 5.49 -6.32
N CYS A 68 -0.81 4.61 -7.30
CA CYS A 68 -1.13 4.92 -8.68
C CYS A 68 -2.34 4.08 -9.09
N VAL A 69 -3.40 4.72 -9.53
CA VAL A 69 -4.66 4.08 -9.89
C VAL A 69 -5.05 4.42 -11.32
N THR A 70 -5.13 3.41 -12.19
CA THR A 70 -5.64 3.60 -13.55
C THR A 70 -7.15 3.82 -13.49
N LEU A 71 -7.60 4.94 -14.05
CA LEU A 71 -9.01 5.32 -14.04
C LEU A 71 -9.80 4.72 -15.23
N PRO A 72 -11.11 4.47 -15.11
CA PRO A 72 -11.91 4.66 -13.90
C PRO A 72 -11.73 3.51 -12.90
N ASN A 73 -11.62 3.81 -11.63
CA ASN A 73 -11.61 2.83 -10.54
C ASN A 73 -12.04 3.48 -9.22
N GLU A 74 -13.32 3.80 -9.12
CA GLU A 74 -13.90 4.48 -7.96
C GLU A 74 -13.75 3.69 -6.65
N LYS A 75 -13.80 2.36 -6.71
CA LYS A 75 -13.67 1.51 -5.51
C LYS A 75 -12.29 1.66 -4.89
N SER A 76 -11.23 1.61 -5.71
CA SER A 76 -9.85 1.77 -5.25
C SER A 76 -9.60 3.18 -4.70
N ILE A 77 -10.07 4.20 -5.39
CA ILE A 77 -9.94 5.60 -4.96
C ILE A 77 -10.61 5.81 -3.60
N ARG A 78 -11.85 5.35 -3.43
CA ARG A 78 -12.57 5.47 -2.14
C ARG A 78 -11.89 4.71 -1.01
N MET A 79 -11.41 3.50 -1.27
CA MET A 79 -10.67 2.71 -0.30
C MET A 79 -9.44 3.45 0.20
N GLN A 80 -8.66 4.00 -0.72
CA GLN A 80 -7.42 4.70 -0.37
C GLN A 80 -7.68 6.02 0.36
N ARG A 81 -8.71 6.77 -0.04
CA ARG A 81 -9.12 7.96 0.71
C ARG A 81 -9.54 7.65 2.15
N ARG A 82 -10.24 6.52 2.37
CA ARG A 82 -10.56 6.05 3.73
C ARG A 82 -9.32 5.72 4.56
N LEU A 83 -8.24 5.29 3.91
CA LEU A 83 -6.95 5.04 4.56
C LEU A 83 -6.11 6.32 4.73
N GLY A 84 -6.65 7.48 4.38
CA GLY A 84 -6.01 8.77 4.57
C GLY A 84 -5.14 9.25 3.41
N PHE A 85 -5.23 8.60 2.25
CA PHE A 85 -4.58 9.12 1.04
C PHE A 85 -5.31 10.34 0.51
N ALA A 86 -4.56 11.32 0.04
CA ALA A 86 -5.04 12.52 -0.63
C ALA A 86 -4.66 12.50 -2.10
N ASP A 87 -5.42 13.22 -2.92
CA ASP A 87 -5.11 13.35 -4.34
C ASP A 87 -3.81 14.14 -4.55
N ALA A 88 -2.89 13.60 -5.34
CA ALA A 88 -1.61 14.21 -5.65
C ALA A 88 -1.47 14.66 -7.11
N GLY A 89 -2.32 14.20 -7.98
CA GLY A 89 -2.31 14.59 -9.38
C GLY A 89 -2.90 13.54 -10.31
N VAL A 90 -2.98 13.89 -11.60
CA VAL A 90 -3.48 13.01 -12.65
C VAL A 90 -2.51 13.07 -13.83
N TRP A 91 -2.13 11.90 -14.34
CA TRP A 91 -1.42 11.77 -15.60
C TRP A 91 -2.43 11.41 -16.68
N HIS A 92 -2.55 12.26 -17.68
CA HIS A 92 -3.52 12.08 -18.75
C HIS A 92 -3.02 11.12 -19.81
N ASP A 93 -3.91 10.23 -20.28
CA ASP A 93 -3.62 9.27 -21.36
C ASP A 93 -2.31 8.49 -21.14
N SER A 94 -2.08 8.04 -19.92
CA SER A 94 -0.81 7.45 -19.52
C SER A 94 -0.84 5.92 -19.44
N GLY A 95 -1.98 5.32 -19.18
CA GLY A 95 -2.14 3.87 -19.07
C GLY A 95 -2.89 3.29 -20.27
N TRP A 96 -2.29 2.33 -20.98
CA TRP A 96 -2.97 1.59 -22.04
C TRP A 96 -3.64 0.35 -21.47
N LYS A 97 -4.97 0.27 -21.56
CA LYS A 97 -5.75 -0.85 -21.04
C LYS A 97 -7.10 -0.94 -21.76
N PHE A 98 -7.57 -2.15 -22.03
CA PHE A 98 -8.85 -2.39 -22.72
C PHE A 98 -8.94 -1.62 -24.05
N ASP A 99 -7.87 -1.70 -24.86
CA ASP A 99 -7.76 -1.06 -26.17
C ASP A 99 -7.96 0.47 -26.15
N GLY A 100 -7.57 1.13 -25.06
CA GLY A 100 -7.68 2.57 -24.91
C GLY A 100 -6.69 3.16 -23.92
N TRP A 101 -6.42 4.43 -24.09
CA TRP A 101 -5.66 5.21 -23.13
C TRP A 101 -6.54 5.61 -21.95
N HIS A 102 -5.98 5.53 -20.76
CA HIS A 102 -6.63 5.90 -19.51
C HIS A 102 -5.80 6.90 -18.73
N ASP A 103 -6.49 7.78 -18.03
CA ASP A 103 -5.85 8.64 -17.04
C ASP A 103 -5.42 7.81 -15.84
N VAL A 104 -4.35 8.26 -15.20
CA VAL A 104 -3.79 7.63 -14.02
C VAL A 104 -3.80 8.64 -12.86
N ALA A 105 -4.56 8.31 -11.81
CA ALA A 105 -4.59 9.12 -10.60
C ALA A 105 -3.44 8.75 -9.68
N TRP A 106 -2.77 9.75 -9.14
CA TRP A 106 -1.78 9.61 -8.08
C TRP A 106 -2.37 10.07 -6.76
N LEU A 107 -2.17 9.26 -5.73
CA LEU A 107 -2.57 9.55 -4.35
C LEU A 107 -1.34 9.49 -3.46
N GLU A 108 -1.35 10.27 -2.38
CA GLU A 108 -0.24 10.33 -1.44
C GLU A 108 -0.72 10.27 0.00
N LYS A 109 0.11 9.70 0.87
CA LYS A 109 -0.10 9.69 2.30
C LYS A 109 1.22 9.90 3.02
N HIS A 110 1.26 10.86 3.92
CA HIS A 110 2.39 11.06 4.81
C HIS A 110 2.19 10.26 6.09
N ILE A 111 3.22 9.53 6.50
CA ILE A 111 3.22 8.72 7.72
C ILE A 111 4.42 9.07 8.60
N GLY A 112 4.32 8.72 9.87
CA GLY A 112 5.36 9.04 10.84
C GLY A 112 5.49 10.53 11.13
N SER A 113 6.43 10.90 11.98
CA SER A 113 6.68 12.27 12.43
C SER A 113 8.15 12.52 12.77
N GLY A 114 8.51 13.78 12.93
CA GLY A 114 9.86 14.20 13.31
C GLY A 114 10.91 14.06 12.20
N LYS A 115 12.18 14.12 12.60
CA LYS A 115 13.31 13.99 11.68
C LYS A 115 13.39 12.56 11.14
N PRO A 116 13.54 12.36 9.81
CA PRO A 116 13.69 11.03 9.26
C PRO A 116 14.96 10.35 9.80
N GLN A 117 14.84 9.07 10.10
CA GLN A 117 15.93 8.18 10.47
C GLN A 117 16.20 7.22 9.32
N PRO A 118 17.38 6.58 9.26
CA PRO A 118 17.64 5.56 8.25
C PRO A 118 16.53 4.49 8.22
N VAL A 119 16.09 4.13 7.03
CA VAL A 119 15.05 3.10 6.85
C VAL A 119 15.61 1.74 7.29
N THR A 120 14.88 1.06 8.18
CA THR A 120 15.23 -0.28 8.64
C THR A 120 14.74 -1.31 7.63
N PRO A 121 15.63 -2.16 7.07
CA PRO A 121 15.21 -3.27 6.23
C PRO A 121 14.26 -4.21 6.97
N PHE A 122 13.27 -4.76 6.28
CA PHE A 122 12.27 -5.62 6.91
C PHE A 122 12.87 -6.79 7.73
N PRO A 123 13.91 -7.51 7.25
CA PRO A 123 14.53 -8.57 8.03
C PRO A 123 15.19 -8.11 9.34
N ALA A 124 15.48 -6.82 9.46
CA ALA A 124 16.10 -6.22 10.64
C ALA A 124 15.09 -5.61 11.62
N LEU A 125 13.80 -5.65 11.29
CA LEU A 125 12.73 -5.22 12.21
C LEU A 125 12.61 -6.20 13.38
N ASP A 126 12.21 -5.66 14.53
CA ASP A 126 11.87 -6.48 15.69
C ASP A 126 10.70 -7.41 15.36
N GLU A 127 10.93 -8.72 15.48
CA GLU A 127 9.93 -9.74 15.16
C GLU A 127 8.66 -9.59 16.02
N LYS A 128 8.79 -9.20 17.27
CA LYS A 128 7.65 -8.95 18.16
C LYS A 128 6.74 -7.86 17.59
N ASN A 129 7.31 -6.75 17.14
CA ASN A 129 6.55 -5.66 16.54
C ASN A 129 5.85 -6.08 15.24
N ILE A 130 6.51 -6.90 14.43
CA ILE A 130 5.91 -7.47 13.22
C ILE A 130 4.73 -8.36 13.59
N GLN A 131 4.90 -9.28 14.54
CA GLN A 131 3.85 -10.20 14.95
C GLN A 131 2.64 -9.49 15.57
N GLU A 132 2.87 -8.48 16.40
CA GLU A 132 1.78 -7.66 16.96
C GLU A 132 0.99 -6.94 15.86
N CYS A 133 1.67 -6.38 14.88
CA CYS A 133 1.05 -5.74 13.72
C CYS A 133 0.20 -6.74 12.92
N LEU A 134 0.77 -7.88 12.56
CA LEU A 134 0.08 -8.93 11.80
C LEU A 134 -1.13 -9.45 12.56
N GLN A 135 -1.01 -9.73 13.85
CA GLN A 135 -2.10 -10.27 14.66
C GLN A 135 -3.29 -9.30 14.74
N LYS A 136 -3.03 -8.00 14.91
CA LYS A 136 -4.05 -6.96 14.91
C LYS A 136 -4.94 -7.01 13.65
N TYR A 137 -4.33 -7.21 12.48
CA TYR A 137 -5.04 -7.24 11.21
C TYR A 137 -5.63 -8.63 10.87
N MET A 138 -5.00 -9.70 11.32
CA MET A 138 -5.55 -11.05 11.22
C MET A 138 -6.87 -11.16 11.99
N ASP A 139 -6.94 -10.60 13.19
CA ASP A 139 -8.18 -10.57 13.99
C ASP A 139 -9.31 -9.83 13.26
N LYS A 140 -8.99 -8.71 12.60
CA LYS A 140 -9.97 -7.98 11.78
C LYS A 140 -10.45 -8.79 10.58
N LEU A 141 -9.56 -9.53 9.91
CA LEU A 141 -9.92 -10.36 8.77
C LEU A 141 -10.83 -11.53 9.18
N ASN A 142 -10.57 -12.14 10.33
CA ASN A 142 -11.39 -13.22 10.84
C ASN A 142 -12.83 -12.77 11.20
N GLN A 143 -13.00 -11.52 11.64
CA GLN A 143 -14.32 -10.94 11.90
C GLN A 143 -15.17 -10.70 10.64
N VAL A 144 -14.55 -10.61 9.48
CA VAL A 144 -15.24 -10.42 8.19
C VAL A 144 -15.77 -11.73 7.62
N GLU A 145 -15.23 -12.87 8.06
CA GLU A 145 -15.65 -14.22 7.61
C GLU A 145 -16.84 -14.80 8.42
N GLU A 146 -17.26 -14.14 9.50
CA GLU A 146 -18.47 -14.46 10.28
C GLU A 146 -19.67 -13.63 9.81
#